data_5ce29cfc05691d9d097c161c437dcf0f
#
_entry.id   5ce29cfc05691d9d097c161c437dcf0f
#
_cell.length_a   1.000
_cell.length_b   1.000
_cell.length_c   1.000
_cell.angle_alpha   90.00
_cell.angle_beta   90.00
_cell.angle_gamma   90.00
#
_symmetry.space_group_name_H-M   'P 1'
#
loop_
_entity.id
_entity.type
_entity.pdbx_description
1 polymer ?
#
loop_
_entity_poly.entity_id
_entity_poly.type
_entity_poly.pdbx_seq_one_letter_code
_entity_poly.pdbx_strand_id
1 'polypeptide(L)'
;DDIPEIARILAVADAYDAMTSKRSYRDPIPQQKVREEIIMGVGSQFDPKFANVMQHLIDLDTEYQMKEKETVKELAGKSDLVCKEYRENISEGIIVTNEVTHVRLKSAPLSNDDDSFGIPSLVLFDSLDGRVHDDEKVIKDQNYFEYGEIWFDGHSVATGARKMETDIKEITREAVDSDTTVAIKKKTNKKLLYKDKDVLESTVYNLELGRFKDHAYARITSEEEEIYVIIALPDSARWMYVGLTGENCRISDVTIEKTGTVTDKDSIKRIAEEVSYINRIQGDIPNVQIDGYRSDHTEGLEISDGMKLTFHTMSLPTARLVWHCPFVILYYSEDKKINGPGYKEFALIRFDGENWEADKSYQCNTFVNKNDEFEGWEEWKAINKAGKECVVSFKRKGNKITTSTENIGIAIRNVMVPPEDIPDVYVCLSGDQVALTDIRINK
;
A
#
# COMPACT_ATOMS: atom_id res chain seq x y z
N ASP A 1 15.47 -7.10 -35.40
CA ASP A 1 15.67 -5.76 -34.81
C ASP A 1 16.92 -5.75 -33.96
N ASP A 2 17.94 -4.97 -34.41
CA ASP A 2 19.27 -4.92 -33.78
C ASP A 2 19.37 -3.95 -32.59
N ILE A 3 18.25 -3.68 -31.88
CA ILE A 3 18.27 -2.80 -30.71
C ILE A 3 18.91 -3.57 -29.53
N PRO A 4 20.02 -3.05 -28.96
CA PRO A 4 20.69 -3.68 -27.82
C PRO A 4 19.73 -3.94 -26.66
N GLU A 5 19.91 -5.05 -25.95
CA GLU A 5 19.05 -5.43 -24.82
C GLU A 5 18.95 -4.32 -23.76
N ILE A 6 20.05 -3.68 -23.43
CA ILE A 6 20.07 -2.58 -22.46
C ILE A 6 19.23 -1.37 -22.91
N ALA A 7 19.18 -1.07 -24.20
CA ALA A 7 18.36 0.03 -24.73
C ALA A 7 16.86 -0.30 -24.63
N ARG A 8 16.47 -1.57 -24.77
CA ARG A 8 15.09 -2.04 -24.61
C ARG A 8 14.64 -2.01 -23.15
N ILE A 9 15.55 -2.32 -22.21
CA ILE A 9 15.32 -2.16 -20.77
C ILE A 9 15.13 -0.68 -20.43
N LEU A 10 16.04 0.18 -20.90
CA LEU A 10 15.98 1.63 -20.66
C LEU A 10 14.70 2.26 -21.21
N ALA A 11 14.21 1.80 -22.37
CA ALA A 11 12.98 2.33 -22.96
C ALA A 11 11.76 2.14 -22.05
N VAL A 12 11.63 0.98 -21.41
CA VAL A 12 10.53 0.72 -20.45
C VAL A 12 10.73 1.52 -19.16
N ALA A 13 11.96 1.56 -18.63
CA ALA A 13 12.28 2.28 -17.41
C ALA A 13 12.10 3.81 -17.58
N ASP A 14 12.53 4.38 -18.70
CA ASP A 14 12.36 5.80 -19.01
C ASP A 14 10.89 6.17 -19.19
N ALA A 15 10.10 5.32 -19.86
CA ALA A 15 8.67 5.53 -19.98
C ALA A 15 7.97 5.49 -18.63
N TYR A 16 8.34 4.55 -17.75
CA TYR A 16 7.84 4.47 -16.38
C TYR A 16 8.20 5.75 -15.60
N ASP A 17 9.48 6.13 -15.59
CA ASP A 17 9.93 7.36 -14.94
C ASP A 17 9.20 8.60 -15.48
N ALA A 18 9.08 8.72 -16.80
CA ALA A 18 8.38 9.83 -17.42
C ALA A 18 6.90 9.92 -16.99
N MET A 19 6.24 8.81 -16.75
CA MET A 19 4.83 8.76 -16.30
C MET A 19 4.67 9.02 -14.81
N THR A 20 5.63 8.60 -14.00
CA THR A 20 5.56 8.67 -12.54
C THR A 20 6.23 9.91 -11.96
N SER A 21 6.98 10.65 -12.78
CA SER A 21 7.64 11.90 -12.39
C SER A 21 6.75 13.11 -12.64
N LYS A 22 6.89 14.14 -11.79
CA LYS A 22 6.28 15.44 -12.00
C LYS A 22 6.98 16.18 -13.15
N ARG A 23 6.21 16.68 -14.10
CA ARG A 23 6.68 17.49 -15.22
C ARG A 23 6.10 18.91 -15.10
N SER A 24 6.75 19.89 -15.71
CA SER A 24 6.31 21.29 -15.67
C SER A 24 4.86 21.53 -16.18
N TYR A 25 4.32 20.58 -16.92
CA TYR A 25 3.00 20.64 -17.56
C TYR A 25 2.06 19.49 -17.13
N ARG A 26 2.49 18.56 -16.24
CA ARG A 26 1.69 17.41 -15.84
C ARG A 26 2.18 16.85 -14.51
N ASP A 27 1.25 16.52 -13.63
CA ASP A 27 1.49 15.75 -12.42
C ASP A 27 1.76 14.25 -12.71
N PRO A 28 2.34 13.50 -11.78
CA PRO A 28 2.51 12.05 -11.88
C PRO A 28 1.19 11.35 -12.20
N ILE A 29 1.23 10.38 -13.11
CA ILE A 29 0.06 9.59 -13.47
C ILE A 29 -0.24 8.59 -12.34
N PRO A 30 -1.52 8.35 -11.97
CA PRO A 30 -1.89 7.31 -11.02
C PRO A 30 -1.35 5.94 -11.44
N GLN A 31 -0.91 5.15 -10.45
CA GLN A 31 -0.27 3.84 -10.67
C GLN A 31 -1.05 2.93 -11.62
N GLN A 32 -2.39 2.89 -11.49
CA GLN A 32 -3.24 2.13 -12.38
C GLN A 32 -3.05 2.51 -13.84
N LYS A 33 -3.07 3.80 -14.15
CA LYS A 33 -2.91 4.29 -15.52
C LYS A 33 -1.51 4.05 -16.06
N VAL A 34 -0.48 4.20 -15.22
CA VAL A 34 0.90 3.85 -15.61
C VAL A 34 0.98 2.38 -16.04
N ARG A 35 0.38 1.51 -15.25
CA ARG A 35 0.32 0.08 -15.55
C ARG A 35 -0.41 -0.22 -16.86
N GLU A 36 -1.56 0.41 -17.09
CA GLU A 36 -2.35 0.28 -18.32
C GLU A 36 -1.53 0.73 -19.55
N GLU A 37 -0.82 1.84 -19.46
CA GLU A 37 0.04 2.35 -20.55
C GLU A 37 1.19 1.38 -20.86
N ILE A 38 1.83 0.81 -19.85
CA ILE A 38 2.88 -0.20 -20.05
C ILE A 38 2.29 -1.44 -20.77
N ILE A 39 1.11 -1.92 -20.35
CA ILE A 39 0.41 -3.05 -20.97
C ILE A 39 0.08 -2.75 -22.45
N MET A 40 -0.48 -1.59 -22.74
CA MET A 40 -0.84 -1.20 -24.11
C MET A 40 0.38 -1.08 -25.02
N GLY A 41 1.54 -0.74 -24.47
CA GLY A 41 2.80 -0.64 -25.19
C GLY A 41 3.50 -1.98 -25.48
N VAL A 42 3.06 -3.10 -24.88
CA VAL A 42 3.70 -4.42 -25.04
C VAL A 42 3.71 -4.84 -26.51
N GLY A 43 4.87 -5.23 -27.02
CA GLY A 43 5.05 -5.72 -28.38
C GLY A 43 5.01 -4.66 -29.48
N SER A 44 4.66 -3.42 -29.16
CA SER A 44 4.66 -2.28 -30.11
C SER A 44 5.72 -1.25 -29.75
N GLN A 45 5.65 -0.66 -28.57
CA GLN A 45 6.57 0.33 -28.05
C GLN A 45 7.63 -0.31 -27.15
N PHE A 46 7.26 -1.35 -26.41
CA PHE A 46 8.11 -2.02 -25.42
C PHE A 46 8.37 -3.48 -25.80
N ASP A 47 9.58 -3.95 -25.52
CA ASP A 47 9.89 -5.38 -25.58
C ASP A 47 9.03 -6.14 -24.56
N PRO A 48 8.28 -7.19 -24.99
CA PRO A 48 7.38 -7.92 -24.09
C PRO A 48 8.04 -8.44 -22.84
N LYS A 49 9.29 -8.94 -22.93
CA LYS A 49 10.04 -9.45 -21.78
C LYS A 49 10.22 -8.39 -20.68
N PHE A 50 10.65 -7.19 -21.06
CA PHE A 50 10.95 -6.12 -20.11
C PHE A 50 9.69 -5.39 -19.63
N ALA A 51 8.70 -5.24 -20.51
CA ALA A 51 7.40 -4.71 -20.11
C ALA A 51 6.71 -5.61 -19.06
N ASN A 52 6.75 -6.93 -19.21
CA ASN A 52 6.21 -7.87 -18.24
C ASN A 52 6.95 -7.79 -16.88
N VAL A 53 8.28 -7.64 -16.91
CA VAL A 53 9.05 -7.40 -15.68
C VAL A 53 8.63 -6.11 -15.00
N MET A 54 8.45 -5.01 -15.74
CA MET A 54 7.99 -3.73 -15.20
C MET A 54 6.58 -3.85 -14.60
N GLN A 55 5.66 -4.52 -15.27
CA GLN A 55 4.33 -4.80 -14.74
C GLN A 55 4.42 -5.54 -13.40
N HIS A 56 5.27 -6.57 -13.32
CA HIS A 56 5.48 -7.30 -12.08
C HIS A 56 6.04 -6.41 -10.96
N LEU A 57 6.97 -5.53 -11.27
CA LEU A 57 7.50 -4.56 -10.30
C LEU A 57 6.40 -3.58 -9.82
N ILE A 58 5.54 -3.10 -10.73
CA ILE A 58 4.39 -2.25 -10.37
C ILE A 58 3.41 -3.01 -9.46
N ASP A 59 3.16 -4.29 -9.72
CA ASP A 59 2.26 -5.12 -8.91
C ASP A 59 2.83 -5.40 -7.51
N LEU A 60 4.15 -5.52 -7.39
CA LEU A 60 4.83 -5.64 -6.09
C LEU A 60 4.85 -4.31 -5.32
N ASP A 61 4.80 -3.18 -6.02
CA ASP A 61 4.83 -1.85 -5.42
C ASP A 61 3.42 -1.41 -4.96
N THR A 62 2.85 -2.11 -4.01
CA THR A 62 1.50 -1.87 -3.48
C THR A 62 1.33 -0.49 -2.83
N GLU A 63 2.43 0.16 -2.48
CA GLU A 63 2.46 1.48 -1.85
C GLU A 63 2.92 2.60 -2.80
N TYR A 64 3.05 2.30 -4.08
CA TYR A 64 3.51 3.23 -5.12
C TYR A 64 4.85 3.90 -4.78
N GLN A 65 5.76 3.15 -4.16
CA GLN A 65 7.08 3.66 -3.72
C GLN A 65 8.08 3.87 -4.85
N MET A 66 7.92 3.17 -5.98
CA MET A 66 8.77 3.35 -7.16
C MET A 66 8.48 4.67 -7.91
N LYS A 67 7.37 5.34 -7.62
CA LYS A 67 7.10 6.70 -8.09
C LYS A 67 8.25 7.63 -7.70
N GLU A 68 8.64 8.53 -8.59
CA GLU A 68 9.65 9.52 -8.25
C GLU A 68 9.24 10.30 -6.98
N LYS A 69 10.12 10.26 -5.97
CA LYS A 69 9.89 10.95 -4.70
C LYS A 69 10.28 12.43 -4.81
N GLU A 70 9.66 13.18 -5.72
CA GLU A 70 9.83 14.64 -5.77
C GLU A 70 9.41 15.32 -4.46
N THR A 71 8.42 14.75 -3.77
CA THR A 71 7.92 15.20 -2.48
C THR A 71 9.00 15.46 -1.46
N VAL A 72 9.99 14.56 -1.37
CA VAL A 72 11.14 14.72 -0.47
C VAL A 72 12.03 15.87 -0.89
N LYS A 73 12.17 16.13 -2.19
CA LYS A 73 13.00 17.22 -2.73
C LYS A 73 12.27 18.58 -2.71
N GLU A 74 10.96 18.60 -2.87
CA GLU A 74 10.17 19.85 -2.86
C GLU A 74 9.97 20.39 -1.45
N LEU A 75 9.72 19.52 -0.46
CA LEU A 75 9.68 19.89 0.96
C LEU A 75 11.10 20.13 1.52
N ALA A 76 12.09 19.32 1.11
CA ALA A 76 13.48 19.50 1.51
C ALA A 76 14.16 20.61 0.67
N GLY A 77 13.90 21.87 1.01
CA GLY A 77 14.78 22.97 0.64
C GLY A 77 14.36 23.87 -0.52
N LYS A 78 13.11 23.91 -0.96
CA LYS A 78 12.71 24.81 -2.06
C LYS A 78 11.75 25.94 -1.71
N SER A 79 10.84 25.80 -0.79
CA SER A 79 9.96 26.90 -0.34
C SER A 79 9.33 26.59 1.01
N ASP A 80 9.14 27.64 1.80
CA ASP A 80 8.37 27.56 3.03
C ASP A 80 6.90 27.25 2.68
N LEU A 81 6.28 26.35 3.45
CA LEU A 81 4.84 26.17 3.41
C LEU A 81 4.21 27.23 4.31
N VAL A 82 3.43 28.14 3.73
CA VAL A 82 2.78 29.25 4.44
C VAL A 82 1.30 29.01 4.47
N CYS A 83 0.72 28.89 5.66
CA CYS A 83 -0.71 28.75 5.89
C CYS A 83 -1.22 29.96 6.68
N LYS A 84 -1.84 30.91 5.99
CA LYS A 84 -2.47 32.08 6.64
C LYS A 84 -3.80 31.69 7.26
N GLU A 85 -4.56 30.89 6.52
CA GLU A 85 -5.83 30.32 6.95
C GLU A 85 -5.68 28.81 7.18
N TYR A 86 -6.64 28.21 7.83
CA TYR A 86 -6.70 26.78 8.10
C TYR A 86 -6.66 25.96 6.78
N ARG A 87 -5.66 25.10 6.67
CA ARG A 87 -5.41 24.25 5.49
C ARG A 87 -5.30 25.00 4.16
N GLU A 88 -4.92 26.30 4.17
CA GLU A 88 -4.75 27.08 2.93
C GLU A 88 -3.78 26.40 1.95
N ASN A 89 -2.68 25.86 2.48
CA ASN A 89 -1.70 25.12 1.71
C ASN A 89 -1.39 23.77 2.43
N ILE A 90 -1.39 22.72 1.67
CA ILE A 90 -1.08 21.36 2.16
C ILE A 90 0.06 20.78 1.32
N SER A 91 1.05 20.20 1.97
CA SER A 91 2.14 19.53 1.28
C SER A 91 1.66 18.28 0.54
N GLU A 92 2.44 17.80 -0.42
CA GLU A 92 2.26 16.42 -0.88
C GLU A 92 2.44 15.44 0.27
N GLY A 93 1.81 14.28 0.16
CA GLY A 93 1.79 13.27 1.21
C GLY A 93 3.13 12.54 1.35
N ILE A 94 3.62 12.45 2.57
CA ILE A 94 4.71 11.57 2.95
C ILE A 94 4.10 10.19 3.20
N ILE A 95 4.50 9.18 2.44
CA ILE A 95 3.98 7.82 2.63
C ILE A 95 4.52 7.21 3.92
N VAL A 96 3.60 6.68 4.75
CA VAL A 96 3.92 5.98 6.00
C VAL A 96 3.83 4.49 5.77
N THR A 97 4.97 3.82 5.90
CA THR A 97 5.12 2.38 5.70
C THR A 97 5.53 1.68 7.00
N ASN A 98 5.85 0.41 6.92
CA ASN A 98 6.46 -0.29 8.05
C ASN A 98 7.91 0.15 8.32
N GLU A 99 8.57 0.83 7.38
CA GLU A 99 9.86 1.47 7.62
C GLU A 99 9.65 2.84 8.25
N VAL A 100 10.23 3.05 9.43
CA VAL A 100 10.11 4.29 10.20
C VAL A 100 10.68 5.47 9.41
N THR A 101 9.90 6.55 9.33
CA THR A 101 10.27 7.81 8.68
C THR A 101 10.44 8.90 9.70
N HIS A 102 11.59 9.57 9.68
CA HIS A 102 11.85 10.77 10.47
C HIS A 102 11.62 12.01 9.60
N VAL A 103 10.88 12.97 10.16
CA VAL A 103 10.69 14.31 9.56
C VAL A 103 11.13 15.35 10.56
N ARG A 104 12.02 16.25 10.16
CA ARG A 104 12.40 17.41 10.96
C ARG A 104 11.96 18.67 10.25
N LEU A 105 11.36 19.60 10.98
CA LEU A 105 10.88 20.86 10.46
C LEU A 105 10.99 21.99 11.50
N LYS A 106 10.90 23.23 11.02
CA LYS A 106 10.69 24.42 11.86
C LYS A 106 9.31 25.00 11.58
N SER A 107 8.65 25.48 12.60
CA SER A 107 7.41 26.24 12.45
C SER A 107 7.49 27.54 13.23
N ALA A 108 6.96 28.62 12.65
CA ALA A 108 6.77 29.90 13.30
C ALA A 108 5.35 30.43 13.02
N PRO A 109 4.64 31.02 13.99
CA PRO A 109 3.38 31.70 13.71
C PRO A 109 3.62 32.89 12.77
N LEU A 110 2.63 33.24 11.96
CA LEU A 110 2.70 34.39 11.04
C LEU A 110 2.26 35.70 11.69
N SER A 111 1.39 35.62 12.69
CA SER A 111 0.88 36.75 13.45
C SER A 111 0.60 36.35 14.90
N ASN A 112 0.52 37.33 15.79
CA ASN A 112 0.09 37.15 17.17
C ASN A 112 -1.45 37.30 17.31
N ASP A 113 -2.21 36.74 16.38
CA ASP A 113 -3.66 36.75 16.44
C ASP A 113 -4.16 35.79 17.51
N ASP A 114 -4.87 36.34 18.52
CA ASP A 114 -5.38 35.52 19.64
C ASP A 114 -6.51 34.57 19.20
N ASP A 115 -7.10 34.74 18.00
CA ASP A 115 -8.18 33.92 17.49
C ASP A 115 -7.69 32.74 16.60
N SER A 116 -6.40 32.69 16.27
CA SER A 116 -5.80 31.61 15.45
C SER A 116 -4.81 30.76 16.25
N PHE A 117 -4.70 29.48 15.89
CA PHE A 117 -3.85 28.54 16.61
C PHE A 117 -2.34 28.81 16.40
N GLY A 118 -1.93 29.31 15.24
CA GLY A 118 -0.52 29.62 14.93
C GLY A 118 0.40 28.38 14.91
N ILE A 119 -0.16 27.20 14.64
CA ILE A 119 0.56 25.90 14.73
C ILE A 119 0.36 25.04 13.50
N PRO A 120 1.33 24.15 13.19
CA PRO A 120 1.17 23.16 12.14
C PRO A 120 0.24 22.02 12.53
N SER A 121 -0.22 21.30 11.51
CA SER A 121 -0.94 20.03 11.66
C SER A 121 -0.54 19.01 10.60
N LEU A 122 -0.91 17.76 10.84
CA LEU A 122 -0.75 16.63 9.94
C LEU A 122 -2.13 16.16 9.48
N VAL A 123 -2.39 16.22 8.18
CA VAL A 123 -3.55 15.55 7.58
C VAL A 123 -3.15 14.12 7.22
N LEU A 124 -3.93 13.15 7.69
CA LEU A 124 -3.71 11.72 7.50
C LEU A 124 -4.71 11.23 6.46
N PHE A 125 -4.24 10.66 5.36
CA PHE A 125 -5.13 10.30 4.25
C PHE A 125 -4.61 9.15 3.39
N ASP A 126 -5.49 8.69 2.50
CA ASP A 126 -5.23 7.75 1.41
C ASP A 126 -5.64 8.39 0.09
N SER A 127 -4.82 8.29 -0.94
CA SER A 127 -5.17 8.68 -2.31
C SER A 127 -4.26 7.99 -3.32
N LEU A 128 -4.70 7.93 -4.59
CA LEU A 128 -3.90 7.32 -5.66
C LEU A 128 -2.67 8.15 -6.02
N ASP A 129 -2.73 9.47 -5.88
CA ASP A 129 -1.66 10.40 -6.25
C ASP A 129 -0.86 10.96 -5.05
N GLY A 130 -1.23 10.57 -3.82
CA GLY A 130 -0.57 11.03 -2.60
C GLY A 130 -0.85 12.50 -2.27
N ARG A 131 -2.00 13.05 -2.69
CA ARG A 131 -2.41 14.43 -2.43
C ARG A 131 -3.75 14.51 -1.72
N VAL A 132 -3.96 15.60 -0.99
CA VAL A 132 -5.24 15.97 -0.39
C VAL A 132 -6.13 16.59 -1.45
N HIS A 133 -7.41 16.24 -1.45
CA HIS A 133 -8.41 16.72 -2.40
C HIS A 133 -9.68 17.15 -1.69
N ASP A 134 -10.32 18.23 -2.19
CA ASP A 134 -11.58 18.80 -1.72
C ASP A 134 -12.69 18.82 -2.81
N ASP A 135 -12.34 18.62 -4.08
CA ASP A 135 -13.30 18.51 -5.19
C ASP A 135 -13.90 17.12 -5.27
N GLU A 136 -15.22 16.99 -5.24
CA GLU A 136 -15.97 15.73 -5.22
C GLU A 136 -15.59 14.76 -6.37
N LYS A 137 -15.35 15.31 -7.57
CA LYS A 137 -14.97 14.49 -8.71
C LYS A 137 -13.55 13.96 -8.56
N VAL A 138 -12.61 14.81 -8.13
CA VAL A 138 -11.23 14.43 -7.91
C VAL A 138 -11.12 13.45 -6.75
N ILE A 139 -11.87 13.65 -5.66
CA ILE A 139 -11.99 12.70 -4.54
C ILE A 139 -12.34 11.31 -5.06
N LYS A 140 -13.32 11.21 -5.95
CA LYS A 140 -13.73 9.94 -6.54
C LYS A 140 -12.68 9.36 -7.48
N ASP A 141 -12.11 10.19 -8.37
CA ASP A 141 -11.14 9.76 -9.38
C ASP A 141 -9.82 9.33 -8.75
N GLN A 142 -9.36 10.02 -7.68
CA GLN A 142 -8.16 9.73 -6.92
C GLN A 142 -8.38 8.78 -5.74
N ASN A 143 -9.64 8.36 -5.53
CA ASN A 143 -10.04 7.51 -4.41
C ASN A 143 -9.56 8.04 -3.05
N TYR A 144 -9.62 9.37 -2.89
CA TYR A 144 -9.20 10.07 -1.69
C TYR A 144 -10.06 9.68 -0.49
N PHE A 145 -9.40 9.47 0.63
CA PHE A 145 -10.07 9.15 1.90
C PHE A 145 -9.26 9.73 3.07
N GLU A 146 -9.84 10.65 3.81
CA GLU A 146 -9.19 11.25 4.97
C GLU A 146 -9.41 10.40 6.23
N TYR A 147 -8.33 10.10 6.94
CA TYR A 147 -8.37 9.37 8.21
C TYR A 147 -8.58 10.31 9.39
N GLY A 148 -8.03 11.52 9.33
CA GLY A 148 -8.09 12.50 10.39
C GLY A 148 -6.97 13.52 10.34
N GLU A 149 -6.89 14.32 11.38
CA GLU A 149 -5.89 15.37 11.55
C GLU A 149 -5.28 15.36 12.95
N ILE A 150 -4.01 15.72 13.05
CA ILE A 150 -3.26 15.85 14.30
C ILE A 150 -2.61 17.23 14.33
N TRP A 151 -2.94 18.05 15.30
CA TRP A 151 -2.28 19.34 15.54
C TRP A 151 -1.08 19.17 16.46
N PHE A 152 -0.09 20.06 16.32
CA PHE A 152 1.16 19.98 17.07
C PHE A 152 1.03 20.48 18.53
N ASP A 153 -0.17 20.74 18.99
CA ASP A 153 -0.53 20.91 20.41
C ASP A 153 -1.15 19.66 21.04
N GLY A 154 -1.21 18.56 20.28
CA GLY A 154 -1.76 17.28 20.70
C GLY A 154 -3.27 17.13 20.47
N HIS A 155 -3.97 18.15 19.95
CA HIS A 155 -5.34 17.94 19.50
C HIS A 155 -5.36 16.99 18.29
N SER A 156 -6.31 16.07 18.27
CA SER A 156 -6.47 15.13 17.15
C SER A 156 -7.94 14.82 16.90
N VAL A 157 -8.29 14.69 15.63
CA VAL A 157 -9.66 14.37 15.19
C VAL A 157 -9.60 13.20 14.20
N ALA A 158 -10.34 12.13 14.53
CA ALA A 158 -10.58 11.03 13.60
C ALA A 158 -11.76 11.37 12.68
N THR A 159 -11.53 11.36 11.36
CA THR A 159 -12.57 11.54 10.34
C THR A 159 -12.99 10.18 9.79
N GLY A 160 -12.06 9.41 9.25
CA GLY A 160 -12.27 8.09 8.70
C GLY A 160 -11.45 6.98 9.37
N ALA A 161 -10.54 7.30 10.30
CA ALA A 161 -9.90 6.32 11.15
C ALA A 161 -10.92 5.67 12.09
N ARG A 162 -10.76 4.37 12.37
CA ARG A 162 -11.62 3.67 13.34
C ARG A 162 -11.46 4.23 14.76
N LYS A 163 -10.24 4.65 15.10
CA LYS A 163 -9.90 5.22 16.40
C LYS A 163 -8.58 5.98 16.33
N MET A 164 -8.46 7.01 17.15
CA MET A 164 -7.19 7.69 17.43
C MET A 164 -7.05 7.86 18.95
N GLU A 165 -5.86 7.62 19.47
CA GLU A 165 -5.52 7.83 20.87
C GLU A 165 -4.27 8.71 20.96
N THR A 166 -4.33 9.79 21.74
CA THR A 166 -3.22 10.74 21.92
C THR A 166 -2.72 10.68 23.37
N ASP A 167 -1.42 10.56 23.53
CA ASP A 167 -0.70 10.72 24.81
C ASP A 167 0.27 11.89 24.68
N ILE A 168 0.22 12.84 25.66
CA ILE A 168 1.04 14.04 25.66
C ILE A 168 1.91 14.02 26.91
N LYS A 169 3.22 14.25 26.73
CA LYS A 169 4.19 14.30 27.82
C LYS A 169 4.95 15.63 27.77
N GLU A 170 4.97 16.33 28.92
CA GLU A 170 5.87 17.48 29.09
C GLU A 170 7.31 17.00 29.28
N ILE A 171 8.24 17.61 28.58
CA ILE A 171 9.68 17.45 28.75
C ILE A 171 10.15 18.59 29.68
N THR A 172 10.30 18.31 30.98
CA THR A 172 10.89 19.28 31.91
C THR A 172 12.40 19.12 31.92
N ARG A 173 13.13 20.16 31.48
CA ARG A 173 14.57 20.27 31.71
C ARG A 173 14.76 20.90 33.08
N GLU A 174 15.06 20.11 34.10
CA GLU A 174 15.61 20.67 35.33
C GLU A 174 17.04 21.14 35.05
N ALA A 175 17.33 22.38 35.44
CA ALA A 175 18.69 22.94 35.37
C ALA A 175 19.57 22.12 36.32
N VAL A 176 20.54 21.39 35.76
CA VAL A 176 21.34 20.40 36.46
C VAL A 176 22.66 20.94 36.91
N ASP A 177 22.92 20.78 38.19
CA ASP A 177 24.23 20.33 38.66
C ASP A 177 24.20 18.79 38.67
N SER A 178 24.94 18.19 37.70
CA SER A 178 25.39 16.78 37.62
C SER A 178 24.43 15.66 38.04
N ASP A 179 23.37 15.39 37.35
CA ASP A 179 22.80 14.06 37.04
C ASP A 179 21.44 14.25 36.37
N THR A 180 21.34 13.86 35.11
CA THR A 180 20.17 14.13 34.26
C THR A 180 19.02 13.20 34.62
N THR A 181 18.05 13.67 35.38
CA THR A 181 16.77 12.97 35.59
C THR A 181 15.69 13.68 34.78
N VAL A 182 15.19 13.04 33.72
CA VAL A 182 14.03 13.54 32.93
C VAL A 182 12.76 13.09 33.66
N ALA A 183 12.02 14.05 34.24
CA ALA A 183 10.71 13.76 34.80
C ALA A 183 9.62 13.97 33.76
N ILE A 184 8.90 12.91 33.41
CA ILE A 184 7.79 12.94 32.47
C ILE A 184 6.48 13.04 33.25
N LYS A 185 5.69 14.10 33.01
CA LYS A 185 4.37 14.29 33.62
C LYS A 185 3.28 14.23 32.53
N LYS A 186 2.23 13.45 32.75
CA LYS A 186 1.02 13.48 31.93
C LYS A 186 0.28 14.79 32.06
N LYS A 187 -0.05 15.45 30.94
CA LYS A 187 -0.79 16.71 30.93
C LYS A 187 -2.24 16.48 30.47
N THR A 188 -3.18 17.01 31.21
CA THR A 188 -4.57 17.16 30.81
C THR A 188 -4.78 18.56 30.21
N ASN A 189 -5.13 18.64 28.96
CA ASN A 189 -5.61 19.80 28.19
C ASN A 189 -5.44 21.18 28.86
N LYS A 190 -4.31 21.83 28.65
CA LYS A 190 -4.17 23.26 28.87
C LYS A 190 -3.78 23.94 27.56
N LYS A 191 -4.59 24.93 27.17
CA LYS A 191 -4.29 25.90 26.12
C LYS A 191 -2.92 26.52 26.43
N LEU A 192 -1.94 26.36 25.55
CA LEU A 192 -0.65 27.04 25.67
C LEU A 192 -0.87 28.54 25.57
N LEU A 193 -0.69 29.23 26.70
CA LEU A 193 -0.65 30.69 26.73
C LEU A 193 0.78 31.10 26.36
N TYR A 194 0.99 31.63 25.17
CA TYR A 194 2.23 32.26 24.76
C TYR A 194 2.58 33.41 25.68
N LYS A 195 3.76 33.38 26.28
CA LYS A 195 4.15 34.28 27.38
C LYS A 195 4.74 35.61 26.97
N ASP A 196 5.13 35.85 25.70
CA ASP A 196 5.64 37.14 25.26
C ASP A 196 5.16 37.45 23.83
N LYS A 197 4.41 38.55 23.69
CA LYS A 197 3.72 38.97 22.44
C LYS A 197 4.62 39.62 21.38
N ASP A 198 5.92 39.82 21.64
CA ASP A 198 6.76 40.66 20.79
C ASP A 198 7.82 39.91 19.96
N VAL A 199 8.00 38.59 20.16
CA VAL A 199 8.95 37.78 19.37
C VAL A 199 8.24 36.53 18.86
N LEU A 200 8.12 36.44 17.52
CA LEU A 200 7.63 35.24 16.83
C LEU A 200 8.76 34.18 16.80
N GLU A 201 8.89 33.42 17.88
CA GLU A 201 9.91 32.37 17.96
C GLU A 201 9.53 31.16 17.13
N SER A 202 10.51 30.60 16.42
CA SER A 202 10.33 29.36 15.66
C SER A 202 10.57 28.17 16.54
N THR A 203 9.67 27.21 16.51
CA THR A 203 9.82 25.90 17.18
C THR A 203 10.34 24.86 16.22
N VAL A 204 11.31 24.06 16.66
CA VAL A 204 11.80 22.90 15.91
C VAL A 204 11.01 21.67 16.36
N TYR A 205 10.46 20.95 15.39
CA TYR A 205 9.76 19.70 15.61
C TYR A 205 10.50 18.54 14.93
N ASN A 206 10.56 17.42 15.64
CA ASN A 206 11.00 16.15 15.08
C ASN A 206 9.82 15.17 15.12
N LEU A 207 9.49 14.61 13.96
CA LEU A 207 8.42 13.65 13.81
C LEU A 207 9.02 12.27 13.54
N GLU A 208 8.40 11.25 14.13
CA GLU A 208 8.65 9.86 13.83
C GLU A 208 7.33 9.22 13.41
N LEU A 209 7.30 8.66 12.20
CA LEU A 209 6.11 8.08 11.59
C LEU A 209 6.37 6.63 11.29
N GLY A 210 5.46 5.75 11.66
CA GLY A 210 5.56 4.33 11.36
C GLY A 210 4.20 3.65 11.33
N ARG A 211 4.16 2.48 10.70
CA ARG A 211 2.95 1.70 10.51
C ARG A 211 3.23 0.22 10.61
N PHE A 212 2.28 -0.52 11.18
CA PHE A 212 2.22 -1.97 11.07
C PHE A 212 0.78 -2.41 10.82
N LYS A 213 0.54 -2.98 9.62
CA LYS A 213 -0.80 -3.38 9.15
C LYS A 213 -1.83 -2.24 9.26
N ASP A 214 -2.87 -2.43 10.08
CA ASP A 214 -3.99 -1.51 10.29
C ASP A 214 -3.76 -0.49 11.43
N HIS A 215 -2.56 -0.41 11.98
CA HIS A 215 -2.19 0.59 12.99
C HIS A 215 -0.99 1.39 12.53
N ALA A 216 -1.04 2.68 12.78
CA ALA A 216 0.06 3.61 12.55
C ALA A 216 0.27 4.49 13.77
N TYR A 217 1.41 5.16 13.84
CA TYR A 217 1.67 6.16 14.85
C TYR A 217 2.35 7.38 14.26
N ALA A 218 2.14 8.50 14.93
CA ALA A 218 2.90 9.72 14.78
C ALA A 218 3.42 10.15 16.17
N ARG A 219 4.75 10.31 16.29
CA ARG A 219 5.38 10.91 17.44
C ARG A 219 5.90 12.29 17.04
N ILE A 220 5.46 13.34 17.70
CA ILE A 220 5.85 14.72 17.45
C ILE A 220 6.58 15.21 18.69
N THR A 221 7.85 15.59 18.54
CA THR A 221 8.69 16.01 19.64
C THR A 221 9.18 17.44 19.40
N SER A 222 8.96 18.31 20.37
CA SER A 222 9.54 19.66 20.46
C SER A 222 10.53 19.72 21.64
N GLU A 223 11.03 20.92 21.95
CA GLU A 223 11.86 21.12 23.15
C GLU A 223 11.08 20.95 24.46
N GLU A 224 9.76 21.16 24.43
CA GLU A 224 8.91 21.21 25.63
C GLU A 224 8.00 19.99 25.76
N GLU A 225 7.60 19.36 24.65
CA GLU A 225 6.56 18.32 24.64
C GLU A 225 6.88 17.18 23.67
N GLU A 226 6.47 15.98 24.06
CA GLU A 226 6.34 14.81 23.19
C GLU A 226 4.85 14.45 23.06
N ILE A 227 4.35 14.43 21.84
CA ILE A 227 2.99 14.01 21.49
C ILE A 227 3.10 12.68 20.78
N TYR A 228 2.41 11.67 21.26
CA TYR A 228 2.35 10.34 20.64
C TYR A 228 0.92 9.99 20.30
N VAL A 229 0.64 9.83 19.00
CA VAL A 229 -0.70 9.50 18.51
C VAL A 229 -0.67 8.14 17.85
N ILE A 230 -1.58 7.26 18.27
CA ILE A 230 -1.83 5.97 17.62
C ILE A 230 -3.10 6.08 16.81
N ILE A 231 -3.08 5.54 15.59
CA ILE A 231 -4.15 5.58 14.62
C ILE A 231 -4.52 4.15 14.23
N ALA A 232 -5.80 3.78 14.40
CA ALA A 232 -6.37 2.55 13.85
C ALA A 232 -7.03 2.86 12.51
N LEU A 233 -6.40 2.42 11.43
CA LEU A 233 -6.90 2.57 10.07
C LEU A 233 -8.14 1.69 9.83
N PRO A 234 -8.97 1.98 8.83
CA PRO A 234 -10.13 1.15 8.50
C PRO A 234 -9.74 -0.30 8.20
N ASP A 235 -8.55 -0.51 7.63
CA ASP A 235 -8.11 -1.82 7.17
C ASP A 235 -6.58 -1.81 6.89
N SER A 236 -5.95 -2.97 6.79
CA SER A 236 -4.52 -3.10 6.55
C SER A 236 -4.10 -2.86 5.10
N ALA A 237 -5.03 -2.97 4.16
CA ALA A 237 -4.76 -2.83 2.72
C ALA A 237 -4.73 -1.37 2.23
N ARG A 238 -5.17 -0.39 3.04
CA ARG A 238 -5.14 1.03 2.67
C ARG A 238 -3.74 1.59 2.77
N TRP A 239 -3.43 2.53 1.87
CA TRP A 239 -2.26 3.37 2.03
C TRP A 239 -2.47 4.40 3.14
N MET A 240 -1.37 4.94 3.65
CA MET A 240 -1.40 6.06 4.57
C MET A 240 -0.37 7.09 4.14
N TYR A 241 -0.85 8.28 3.86
CA TYR A 241 -0.04 9.48 3.62
C TYR A 241 -0.23 10.47 4.76
N VAL A 242 0.79 11.29 4.97
CA VAL A 242 0.78 12.40 5.92
C VAL A 242 1.12 13.68 5.16
N GLY A 243 0.19 14.63 5.09
CA GLY A 243 0.38 15.96 4.55
C GLY A 243 0.65 16.97 5.66
N LEU A 244 1.67 17.82 5.50
CA LEU A 244 1.93 18.95 6.38
C LEU A 244 1.03 20.12 6.00
N THR A 245 0.41 20.76 6.99
CA THR A 245 -0.39 21.96 6.85
C THR A 245 -0.45 22.72 8.18
N GLY A 246 -1.38 23.64 8.36
CA GLY A 246 -1.59 24.34 9.62
C GLY A 246 -2.51 25.55 9.44
N GLU A 247 -2.49 26.42 10.43
CA GLU A 247 -3.21 27.70 10.48
C GLU A 247 -2.31 28.78 11.06
N ASN A 248 -2.31 29.97 10.45
CA ASN A 248 -1.49 31.14 10.86
C ASN A 248 -0.02 30.76 11.14
N CYS A 249 0.57 29.85 10.34
CA CYS A 249 1.93 29.39 10.54
C CYS A 249 2.73 29.29 9.24
N ARG A 250 4.06 29.31 9.40
CA ARG A 250 5.03 29.01 8.37
C ARG A 250 5.79 27.77 8.76
N ILE A 251 5.85 26.78 7.89
CA ILE A 251 6.68 25.56 8.03
C ILE A 251 7.87 25.69 7.08
N SER A 252 9.08 25.51 7.62
CA SER A 252 10.34 25.63 6.89
C SER A 252 11.35 24.57 7.29
N ASP A 253 12.50 24.51 6.61
CA ASP A 253 13.61 23.61 6.89
C ASP A 253 13.19 22.13 7.03
N VAL A 254 12.26 21.67 6.18
CA VAL A 254 11.78 20.30 6.23
C VAL A 254 12.82 19.33 5.68
N THR A 255 13.16 18.32 6.48
CA THR A 255 13.99 17.18 6.07
C THR A 255 13.26 15.87 6.35
N ILE A 256 13.39 14.90 5.45
CA ILE A 256 12.71 13.61 5.54
C ILE A 256 13.74 12.50 5.32
N GLU A 257 13.81 11.56 6.25
CA GLU A 257 14.75 10.44 6.19
C GLU A 257 14.05 9.12 6.56
N LYS A 258 14.35 8.07 5.80
CA LYS A 258 14.01 6.70 6.16
C LYS A 258 15.13 6.14 7.06
N THR A 259 14.77 5.53 8.18
CA THR A 259 15.74 5.12 9.21
C THR A 259 16.31 3.72 9.01
N GLY A 260 15.73 2.91 8.13
CA GLY A 260 16.02 1.47 8.02
C GLY A 260 15.41 0.63 9.17
N THR A 261 14.80 1.28 10.19
CA THR A 261 14.11 0.58 11.26
C THR A 261 12.72 0.17 10.78
N VAL A 262 12.35 -1.09 11.02
CA VAL A 262 11.06 -1.65 10.60
C VAL A 262 10.17 -1.85 11.82
N THR A 263 8.94 -1.36 11.75
CA THR A 263 7.90 -1.61 12.75
C THR A 263 7.36 -3.03 12.63
N ASP A 264 7.08 -3.66 13.75
CA ASP A 264 6.50 -5.00 13.86
C ASP A 264 5.24 -4.99 14.75
N LYS A 265 4.71 -6.17 15.05
CA LYS A 265 3.50 -6.33 15.86
C LYS A 265 3.59 -5.75 17.29
N ASP A 266 4.81 -5.63 17.82
CA ASP A 266 5.07 -5.17 19.19
C ASP A 266 5.45 -3.67 19.22
N SER A 267 5.70 -3.07 18.06
CA SER A 267 6.13 -1.67 17.92
C SER A 267 5.01 -0.67 18.18
N ILE A 268 3.74 -1.03 17.91
CA ILE A 268 2.59 -0.14 18.03
C ILE A 268 1.53 -0.83 18.90
N LYS A 269 1.13 -0.16 20.00
CA LYS A 269 0.02 -0.64 20.84
C LYS A 269 -1.27 -0.69 20.03
N ARG A 270 -1.97 -1.83 20.02
CA ARG A 270 -3.30 -1.90 19.42
C ARG A 270 -4.33 -1.15 20.23
N ILE A 271 -5.09 -0.28 19.57
CA ILE A 271 -6.17 0.52 20.16
C ILE A 271 -7.56 0.13 19.62
N ALA A 272 -7.61 -0.74 18.61
CA ALA A 272 -8.83 -1.29 18.05
C ALA A 272 -8.63 -2.77 17.71
N GLU A 273 -9.72 -3.52 17.62
CA GLU A 273 -9.69 -4.93 17.24
C GLU A 273 -9.16 -5.11 15.80
N GLU A 274 -8.57 -6.27 15.52
CA GLU A 274 -8.15 -6.60 14.17
C GLU A 274 -9.35 -6.78 13.26
N VAL A 275 -9.31 -6.14 12.07
CA VAL A 275 -10.32 -6.34 11.05
C VAL A 275 -10.05 -7.66 10.34
N SER A 276 -10.97 -8.59 10.42
CA SER A 276 -10.85 -9.90 9.81
C SER A 276 -11.97 -10.14 8.80
N TYR A 277 -11.62 -10.37 7.54
CA TYR A 277 -12.53 -10.78 6.48
C TYR A 277 -12.60 -12.31 6.33
N ILE A 278 -11.76 -13.03 7.07
CA ILE A 278 -11.67 -14.50 7.07
C ILE A 278 -12.36 -15.16 8.27
N ASN A 279 -12.96 -14.40 9.17
CA ASN A 279 -13.76 -14.93 10.28
C ASN A 279 -15.12 -15.43 9.77
N ARG A 280 -15.08 -16.47 8.93
CA ARG A 280 -16.20 -17.07 8.22
C ARG A 280 -16.09 -18.59 8.29
N ILE A 281 -17.05 -19.29 7.67
CA ILE A 281 -17.02 -20.76 7.56
C ILE A 281 -15.67 -21.17 6.93
N GLN A 282 -15.01 -22.15 7.55
CA GLN A 282 -13.82 -22.79 7.01
C GLN A 282 -14.24 -24.04 6.23
N GLY A 283 -13.59 -24.24 5.08
CA GLY A 283 -13.65 -25.47 4.31
C GLY A 283 -12.63 -26.51 4.80
N ASP A 284 -12.02 -27.22 3.87
CA ASP A 284 -11.03 -28.29 4.17
C ASP A 284 -9.67 -27.72 4.59
N ILE A 285 -9.34 -26.50 4.18
CA ILE A 285 -8.10 -25.78 4.56
C ILE A 285 -8.43 -24.41 5.14
N PRO A 286 -7.49 -23.83 5.92
CA PRO A 286 -7.71 -22.53 6.55
C PRO A 286 -8.03 -21.42 5.57
N ASN A 287 -8.94 -20.53 5.96
CA ASN A 287 -9.20 -19.29 5.26
C ASN A 287 -7.94 -18.41 5.25
N VAL A 288 -7.75 -17.60 4.22
CA VAL A 288 -6.61 -16.68 4.10
C VAL A 288 -7.06 -15.29 3.64
N GLN A 289 -6.53 -14.27 4.29
CA GLN A 289 -6.66 -12.86 3.89
C GLN A 289 -5.33 -12.38 3.32
N ILE A 290 -5.39 -11.80 2.14
CA ILE A 290 -4.23 -11.34 1.38
C ILE A 290 -4.36 -9.83 1.24
N ASP A 291 -3.62 -9.09 2.09
CA ASP A 291 -3.74 -7.64 2.22
C ASP A 291 -3.05 -6.87 1.08
N GLY A 292 -2.08 -7.48 0.43
CA GLY A 292 -1.34 -6.92 -0.70
C GLY A 292 -0.93 -8.00 -1.69
N TYR A 293 -0.25 -7.62 -2.77
CA TYR A 293 0.17 -8.54 -3.83
C TYR A 293 0.98 -9.72 -3.27
N ARG A 294 0.35 -10.92 -3.29
CA ARG A 294 0.95 -12.20 -2.82
C ARG A 294 1.50 -12.15 -1.40
N SER A 295 0.96 -11.25 -0.55
CA SER A 295 1.43 -11.08 0.83
C SER A 295 1.15 -12.28 1.73
N ASP A 296 0.19 -13.13 1.33
CA ASP A 296 -0.14 -14.39 1.99
C ASP A 296 -0.67 -15.42 0.98
N HIS A 297 -0.80 -16.67 1.41
CA HIS A 297 -1.22 -17.79 0.55
C HIS A 297 -1.74 -18.99 1.39
N THR A 298 -2.51 -19.89 0.75
CA THR A 298 -2.88 -21.17 1.37
C THR A 298 -1.68 -22.11 1.44
N GLU A 299 -1.81 -23.17 2.22
CA GLU A 299 -0.85 -24.28 2.15
C GLU A 299 -0.81 -24.90 0.75
N GLY A 300 0.31 -25.53 0.42
CA GLY A 300 0.53 -26.22 -0.86
C GLY A 300 -0.18 -27.57 -0.93
N LEU A 301 -1.00 -27.72 -1.95
CA LEU A 301 -1.72 -28.96 -2.23
C LEU A 301 -1.12 -29.68 -3.45
N GLU A 302 -0.89 -30.98 -3.35
CA GLU A 302 -0.43 -31.77 -4.49
C GLU A 302 -1.55 -31.95 -5.52
N ILE A 303 -1.24 -31.64 -6.78
CA ILE A 303 -2.21 -31.74 -7.87
C ILE A 303 -2.41 -33.19 -8.29
N SER A 304 -3.64 -33.68 -8.14
CA SER A 304 -4.10 -34.98 -8.66
C SER A 304 -5.05 -34.83 -9.86
N ASP A 305 -5.19 -35.89 -10.66
CA ASP A 305 -6.13 -35.88 -11.79
C ASP A 305 -7.57 -35.79 -11.32
N GLY A 306 -8.35 -34.88 -11.91
CA GLY A 306 -9.75 -34.61 -11.55
C GLY A 306 -9.95 -33.73 -10.32
N MET A 307 -8.90 -33.33 -9.62
CA MET A 307 -8.99 -32.43 -8.46
C MET A 307 -9.70 -31.12 -8.82
N LYS A 308 -10.52 -30.62 -7.89
CA LYS A 308 -11.16 -29.31 -7.96
C LYS A 308 -10.98 -28.58 -6.63
N LEU A 309 -10.65 -27.31 -6.70
CA LEU A 309 -10.74 -26.39 -5.57
C LEU A 309 -11.96 -25.51 -5.76
N THR A 310 -12.83 -25.52 -4.76
CA THR A 310 -14.00 -24.61 -4.70
C THR A 310 -13.81 -23.71 -3.50
N PHE A 311 -13.93 -22.41 -3.67
CA PHE A 311 -13.74 -21.45 -2.59
C PHE A 311 -14.58 -20.19 -2.83
N HIS A 312 -14.93 -19.51 -1.75
CA HIS A 312 -15.53 -18.20 -1.81
C HIS A 312 -14.42 -17.13 -1.79
N THR A 313 -14.46 -16.20 -2.73
CA THR A 313 -13.57 -15.05 -2.76
C THR A 313 -14.33 -13.76 -2.58
N MET A 314 -13.71 -12.79 -1.95
CA MET A 314 -14.22 -11.42 -1.82
C MET A 314 -13.04 -10.46 -1.86
N SER A 315 -13.08 -9.48 -2.76
CA SER A 315 -12.09 -8.39 -2.73
C SER A 315 -12.27 -7.57 -1.44
N LEU A 316 -11.15 -7.20 -0.81
CA LEU A 316 -11.18 -6.34 0.37
C LEU A 316 -11.84 -4.99 0.03
N PRO A 317 -12.47 -4.30 1.00
CA PRO A 317 -13.14 -3.01 0.74
C PRO A 317 -12.27 -1.97 0.05
N THR A 318 -10.96 -2.06 0.27
CA THR A 318 -9.94 -1.17 -0.27
C THR A 318 -9.42 -1.56 -1.65
N ALA A 319 -9.75 -2.74 -2.15
CA ALA A 319 -9.40 -3.17 -3.50
C ALA A 319 -10.01 -2.21 -4.54
N ARG A 320 -9.16 -1.50 -5.27
CA ARG A 320 -9.55 -0.39 -6.16
C ARG A 320 -9.40 -0.73 -7.62
N LEU A 321 -8.49 -1.64 -7.90
CA LEU A 321 -7.97 -1.91 -9.23
C LEU A 321 -8.47 -3.25 -9.74
N VAL A 322 -8.54 -3.44 -11.04
CA VAL A 322 -9.03 -4.68 -11.65
C VAL A 322 -8.15 -5.89 -11.32
N TRP A 323 -6.86 -5.69 -11.12
CA TRP A 323 -5.93 -6.78 -10.79
C TRP A 323 -5.94 -7.20 -9.32
N HIS A 324 -6.72 -6.55 -8.46
CA HIS A 324 -6.96 -7.00 -7.09
C HIS A 324 -7.94 -8.18 -7.12
N CYS A 325 -7.42 -9.36 -7.34
CA CYS A 325 -8.20 -10.57 -7.54
C CYS A 325 -7.47 -11.81 -7.01
N PRO A 326 -8.13 -12.98 -6.93
CA PRO A 326 -7.47 -14.24 -6.60
C PRO A 326 -6.45 -14.67 -7.65
N PHE A 327 -5.41 -15.38 -7.19
CA PHE A 327 -4.40 -16.04 -8.01
C PHE A 327 -4.31 -17.52 -7.68
N VAL A 328 -3.98 -18.33 -8.69
CA VAL A 328 -3.57 -19.73 -8.53
C VAL A 328 -2.09 -19.82 -8.89
N ILE A 329 -1.28 -20.33 -7.98
CA ILE A 329 0.17 -20.53 -8.18
C ILE A 329 0.44 -22.00 -8.33
N LEU A 330 1.06 -22.40 -9.46
CA LEU A 330 1.57 -23.73 -9.69
C LEU A 330 3.08 -23.74 -9.46
N TYR A 331 3.56 -24.60 -8.58
CA TYR A 331 4.96 -24.59 -8.18
C TYR A 331 5.47 -25.96 -7.71
N TYR A 332 6.77 -26.04 -7.50
CA TYR A 332 7.45 -27.12 -6.79
C TYR A 332 8.29 -26.52 -5.66
N SER A 333 8.37 -27.24 -4.56
CA SER A 333 9.39 -27.08 -3.52
C SER A 333 9.52 -28.38 -2.73
N GLU A 334 10.67 -28.61 -2.10
CA GLU A 334 10.94 -29.83 -1.35
C GLU A 334 10.04 -29.98 -0.12
N ASP A 335 9.64 -28.89 0.49
CA ASP A 335 8.80 -28.84 1.70
C ASP A 335 7.35 -28.44 1.44
N LYS A 336 6.92 -28.34 0.18
CA LYS A 336 5.59 -27.92 -0.30
C LYS A 336 5.24 -26.47 0.01
N LYS A 337 6.21 -25.66 0.43
CA LYS A 337 5.98 -24.25 0.79
C LYS A 337 6.41 -23.31 -0.33
N ILE A 338 5.69 -22.20 -0.46
CA ILE A 338 6.12 -21.07 -1.27
C ILE A 338 7.46 -20.56 -0.71
N ASN A 339 8.41 -20.29 -1.60
CA ASN A 339 9.77 -19.87 -1.28
C ASN A 339 10.57 -20.86 -0.40
N GLY A 340 10.11 -22.13 -0.29
CA GLY A 340 10.83 -23.18 0.40
C GLY A 340 12.08 -23.66 -0.38
N PRO A 341 12.83 -24.64 0.17
CA PRO A 341 13.99 -25.23 -0.50
C PRO A 341 13.62 -25.75 -1.89
N GLY A 342 14.46 -25.47 -2.88
CA GLY A 342 14.25 -25.91 -4.26
C GLY A 342 13.04 -25.28 -4.96
N TYR A 343 12.49 -24.17 -4.46
CA TYR A 343 11.31 -23.52 -5.02
C TYR A 343 11.47 -23.19 -6.50
N LYS A 344 10.48 -23.60 -7.28
CA LYS A 344 10.35 -23.27 -8.71
C LYS A 344 8.89 -22.95 -8.99
N GLU A 345 8.59 -21.73 -9.45
CA GLU A 345 7.25 -21.34 -9.87
C GLU A 345 7.06 -21.67 -11.36
N PHE A 346 5.97 -22.35 -11.69
CA PHE A 346 5.67 -22.75 -13.07
C PHE A 346 4.61 -21.87 -13.72
N ALA A 347 3.62 -21.44 -12.97
CA ALA A 347 2.57 -20.56 -13.48
C ALA A 347 1.94 -19.73 -12.37
N LEU A 348 1.66 -18.48 -12.68
CA LEU A 348 0.77 -17.62 -11.95
C LEU A 348 -0.49 -17.40 -12.81
N ILE A 349 -1.64 -17.89 -12.35
CA ILE A 349 -2.91 -17.78 -13.05
C ILE A 349 -3.76 -16.76 -12.30
N ARG A 350 -3.93 -15.58 -12.90
CA ARG A 350 -4.69 -14.48 -12.33
C ARG A 350 -6.12 -14.52 -12.84
N PHE A 351 -7.09 -14.23 -11.98
CA PHE A 351 -8.50 -14.34 -12.33
C PHE A 351 -9.02 -13.20 -13.24
N ASP A 352 -8.27 -12.10 -13.34
CA ASP A 352 -8.49 -11.05 -14.34
C ASP A 352 -8.07 -11.49 -15.77
N GLY A 353 -7.44 -12.66 -15.90
CA GLY A 353 -6.97 -13.19 -17.18
C GLY A 353 -5.66 -12.58 -17.66
N GLU A 354 -5.03 -11.75 -16.87
CA GLU A 354 -3.74 -11.18 -17.21
C GLU A 354 -2.66 -12.26 -17.20
N ASN A 355 -1.88 -12.29 -18.28
CA ASN A 355 -0.97 -13.38 -18.56
C ASN A 355 0.49 -12.92 -18.44
N TRP A 356 1.23 -13.57 -17.56
CA TRP A 356 2.67 -13.38 -17.45
C TRP A 356 3.36 -14.52 -18.20
N GLU A 357 4.24 -14.20 -19.13
CA GLU A 357 5.10 -15.21 -19.73
C GLU A 357 6.04 -15.75 -18.67
N ALA A 358 5.81 -17.01 -18.30
CA ALA A 358 6.72 -17.75 -17.43
C ALA A 358 8.09 -17.94 -18.11
N ASP A 359 9.10 -18.24 -17.31
CA ASP A 359 10.43 -18.62 -17.78
C ASP A 359 10.31 -19.72 -18.85
N LYS A 360 10.95 -19.52 -20.02
CA LYS A 360 10.90 -20.45 -21.17
C LYS A 360 11.61 -21.78 -20.91
N SER A 361 12.11 -22.02 -19.71
CA SER A 361 12.78 -23.28 -19.34
C SER A 361 11.83 -24.47 -19.26
N TYR A 362 10.52 -24.26 -19.22
CA TYR A 362 9.47 -25.28 -19.24
C TYR A 362 8.28 -24.87 -20.08
N GLN A 363 7.50 -25.87 -20.54
CA GLN A 363 6.34 -25.61 -21.36
C GLN A 363 5.17 -25.15 -20.51
N CYS A 364 4.82 -23.87 -20.62
CA CYS A 364 3.65 -23.29 -19.95
C CYS A 364 2.93 -22.36 -20.92
N ASN A 365 1.64 -22.62 -21.15
CA ASN A 365 0.81 -21.81 -22.04
C ASN A 365 -0.52 -21.48 -21.35
N THR A 366 -0.87 -20.22 -21.29
CA THR A 366 -2.14 -19.76 -20.74
C THR A 366 -3.01 -19.19 -21.87
N PHE A 367 -4.25 -19.65 -21.90
CA PHE A 367 -5.28 -19.22 -22.85
C PHE A 367 -6.36 -18.50 -22.08
N VAL A 368 -6.68 -17.28 -22.49
CA VAL A 368 -7.72 -16.44 -21.89
C VAL A 368 -8.76 -16.14 -22.94
N ASN A 369 -10.03 -16.34 -22.59
CA ASN A 369 -11.15 -16.01 -23.44
C ASN A 369 -12.20 -15.25 -22.63
N LYS A 370 -12.67 -14.12 -23.16
CA LYS A 370 -13.81 -13.38 -22.61
C LYS A 370 -15.05 -13.80 -23.37
N ASN A 371 -16.07 -14.26 -22.67
CA ASN A 371 -17.37 -14.63 -23.24
C ASN A 371 -18.41 -13.53 -23.04
N ASP A 372 -19.64 -13.76 -23.48
CA ASP A 372 -20.72 -12.76 -23.44
C ASP A 372 -21.17 -12.36 -22.02
N GLU A 373 -20.73 -13.10 -20.97
CA GLU A 373 -21.00 -12.78 -19.57
C GLU A 373 -20.04 -11.70 -19.03
N PHE A 374 -18.98 -11.35 -19.76
CA PHE A 374 -18.08 -10.27 -19.37
C PHE A 374 -18.67 -8.91 -19.77
N GLU A 375 -19.36 -8.26 -18.84
CA GLU A 375 -20.01 -6.96 -19.07
C GLU A 375 -19.05 -5.76 -18.92
N GLY A 376 -17.78 -5.99 -18.53
CA GLY A 376 -16.78 -4.96 -18.38
C GLY A 376 -16.13 -4.96 -16.99
N TRP A 377 -15.08 -4.16 -16.85
CA TRP A 377 -14.24 -4.19 -15.66
C TRP A 377 -14.91 -3.61 -14.40
N GLU A 378 -15.81 -2.64 -14.54
CA GLU A 378 -16.52 -2.05 -13.41
C GLU A 378 -17.49 -3.04 -12.78
N GLU A 379 -18.26 -3.76 -13.61
CA GLU A 379 -19.17 -4.82 -13.15
C GLU A 379 -18.37 -6.00 -12.56
N TRP A 380 -17.28 -6.39 -13.23
CA TRP A 380 -16.38 -7.43 -12.75
C TRP A 380 -15.82 -7.11 -11.35
N LYS A 381 -15.37 -5.87 -11.10
CA LYS A 381 -14.92 -5.40 -9.78
C LYS A 381 -16.04 -5.41 -8.76
N ALA A 382 -17.22 -4.94 -9.13
CA ALA A 382 -18.38 -4.89 -8.24
C ALA A 382 -18.79 -6.29 -7.74
N ILE A 383 -18.82 -7.29 -8.63
CA ILE A 383 -19.13 -8.67 -8.29
C ILE A 383 -18.04 -9.28 -7.40
N ASN A 384 -16.74 -9.05 -7.69
CA ASN A 384 -15.67 -9.52 -6.82
C ASN A 384 -15.69 -8.87 -5.43
N LYS A 385 -16.10 -7.60 -5.32
CA LYS A 385 -16.31 -6.94 -4.01
C LYS A 385 -17.51 -7.50 -3.25
N ALA A 386 -18.59 -7.83 -3.92
CA ALA A 386 -19.76 -8.46 -3.30
C ALA A 386 -19.44 -9.87 -2.79
N GLY A 387 -18.47 -10.51 -3.40
CA GLY A 387 -18.03 -11.86 -3.10
C GLY A 387 -18.79 -12.91 -3.90
N LYS A 388 -18.08 -13.96 -4.29
CA LYS A 388 -18.61 -15.06 -5.10
C LYS A 388 -17.87 -16.37 -4.87
N GLU A 389 -18.51 -17.47 -5.23
CA GLU A 389 -17.86 -18.77 -5.30
C GLU A 389 -17.05 -18.91 -6.60
N CYS A 390 -15.86 -19.48 -6.49
CA CYS A 390 -14.97 -19.78 -7.59
C CYS A 390 -14.62 -21.26 -7.61
N VAL A 391 -14.40 -21.79 -8.81
CA VAL A 391 -13.98 -23.17 -9.02
C VAL A 391 -12.74 -23.21 -9.89
N VAL A 392 -11.71 -23.94 -9.43
CA VAL A 392 -10.50 -24.25 -10.20
C VAL A 392 -10.41 -25.75 -10.39
N SER A 393 -10.33 -26.21 -11.62
CA SER A 393 -10.28 -27.63 -11.96
C SER A 393 -8.91 -28.03 -12.51
N PHE A 394 -8.41 -29.20 -12.10
CA PHE A 394 -7.13 -29.74 -12.53
C PHE A 394 -7.34 -31.07 -13.27
N LYS A 395 -6.63 -31.23 -14.40
CA LYS A 395 -6.50 -32.49 -15.11
C LYS A 395 -5.03 -32.82 -15.25
N ARG A 396 -4.64 -34.00 -14.79
CA ARG A 396 -3.26 -34.51 -14.90
C ARG A 396 -3.22 -35.74 -15.79
N LYS A 397 -2.48 -35.65 -16.91
CA LYS A 397 -2.22 -36.79 -17.80
C LYS A 397 -0.73 -36.94 -17.95
N GLY A 398 -0.17 -37.96 -17.24
CA GLY A 398 1.27 -38.12 -17.13
C GLY A 398 1.91 -36.89 -16.50
N ASN A 399 2.84 -36.27 -17.20
CA ASN A 399 3.55 -35.07 -16.77
C ASN A 399 2.78 -33.74 -17.12
N LYS A 400 1.73 -33.82 -17.92
CA LYS A 400 0.96 -32.65 -18.37
C LYS A 400 -0.15 -32.31 -17.39
N ILE A 401 -0.15 -31.07 -16.90
CA ILE A 401 -1.18 -30.48 -16.03
C ILE A 401 -1.97 -29.44 -16.80
N THR A 402 -3.29 -29.53 -16.72
CA THR A 402 -4.20 -28.51 -17.27
C THR A 402 -5.02 -27.97 -16.13
N THR A 403 -4.90 -26.66 -15.89
CA THR A 403 -5.70 -25.90 -14.92
C THR A 403 -6.73 -25.07 -15.65
N SER A 404 -7.99 -25.12 -15.20
CA SER A 404 -9.08 -24.36 -15.81
C SER A 404 -9.93 -23.68 -14.73
N THR A 405 -10.24 -22.41 -14.95
CA THR A 405 -11.18 -21.63 -14.14
C THR A 405 -11.94 -20.67 -15.03
N GLU A 406 -13.09 -20.21 -14.53
CA GLU A 406 -13.89 -19.18 -15.18
C GLU A 406 -14.33 -18.19 -14.10
N ASN A 407 -14.22 -16.91 -14.39
CA ASN A 407 -14.47 -15.85 -13.44
C ASN A 407 -15.20 -14.66 -14.09
N ILE A 408 -16.55 -14.63 -13.98
CA ILE A 408 -17.42 -13.56 -14.48
C ILE A 408 -17.11 -13.28 -15.96
N GLY A 409 -17.29 -14.31 -16.81
CA GLY A 409 -17.08 -14.22 -18.25
C GLY A 409 -15.62 -14.27 -18.70
N ILE A 410 -14.65 -14.42 -17.79
CA ILE A 410 -13.23 -14.60 -18.11
C ILE A 410 -12.86 -16.07 -17.90
N ALA A 411 -12.82 -16.84 -18.98
CA ALA A 411 -12.40 -18.24 -18.96
C ALA A 411 -10.88 -18.35 -19.17
N ILE A 412 -10.20 -19.05 -18.26
CA ILE A 412 -8.75 -19.21 -18.26
C ILE A 412 -8.42 -20.69 -18.27
N ARG A 413 -7.53 -21.07 -19.18
CA ARG A 413 -6.97 -22.42 -19.25
C ARG A 413 -5.45 -22.36 -19.36
N ASN A 414 -4.78 -22.86 -18.34
CA ASN A 414 -3.34 -23.02 -18.32
C ASN A 414 -2.96 -24.48 -18.62
N VAL A 415 -1.97 -24.68 -19.48
CA VAL A 415 -1.42 -26.00 -19.82
C VAL A 415 0.08 -25.98 -19.53
N MET A 416 0.53 -26.78 -18.58
CA MET A 416 1.90 -26.84 -18.13
C MET A 416 2.46 -28.26 -18.19
N VAL A 417 3.73 -28.37 -18.54
CA VAL A 417 4.52 -29.60 -18.47
C VAL A 417 5.77 -29.29 -17.64
N PRO A 418 5.86 -29.75 -16.40
CA PRO A 418 7.04 -29.55 -15.56
C PRO A 418 8.25 -30.27 -16.14
N PRO A 419 9.47 -29.89 -15.73
CA PRO A 419 10.69 -30.64 -16.03
C PRO A 419 10.60 -32.10 -15.60
N GLU A 420 11.32 -33.01 -16.29
CA GLU A 420 11.26 -34.46 -16.03
C GLU A 420 11.81 -34.87 -14.64
N ASP A 421 12.69 -34.05 -14.08
CA ASP A 421 13.28 -34.24 -12.74
C ASP A 421 12.35 -33.80 -11.59
N ILE A 422 11.16 -33.25 -11.89
CA ILE A 422 10.18 -32.81 -10.90
C ILE A 422 8.98 -33.75 -10.89
N PRO A 423 8.86 -34.64 -9.89
CA PRO A 423 7.78 -35.62 -9.83
C PRO A 423 6.44 -35.02 -9.42
N ASP A 424 6.45 -34.00 -8.56
CA ASP A 424 5.26 -33.45 -7.93
C ASP A 424 5.10 -31.97 -8.28
N VAL A 425 3.87 -31.54 -8.47
CA VAL A 425 3.51 -30.14 -8.66
C VAL A 425 2.46 -29.78 -7.63
N TYR A 426 2.70 -28.68 -6.95
CA TYR A 426 1.81 -28.18 -5.93
C TYR A 426 1.02 -26.97 -6.45
N VAL A 427 -0.14 -26.75 -5.87
CA VAL A 427 -0.97 -25.57 -6.07
C VAL A 427 -1.24 -24.91 -4.74
N CYS A 428 -1.17 -23.60 -4.71
CA CYS A 428 -1.76 -22.80 -3.64
C CYS A 428 -2.61 -21.68 -4.22
N LEU A 429 -3.52 -21.16 -3.40
CA LEU A 429 -4.29 -19.96 -3.68
C LEU A 429 -3.61 -18.77 -3.01
N SER A 430 -3.52 -17.68 -3.73
CA SER A 430 -3.03 -16.38 -3.28
C SER A 430 -3.87 -15.28 -3.93
N GLY A 431 -3.39 -14.06 -4.00
CA GLY A 431 -4.11 -12.97 -4.65
C GLY A 431 -3.51 -11.61 -4.34
N ASP A 432 -4.34 -10.61 -4.54
CA ASP A 432 -4.05 -9.23 -4.18
C ASP A 432 -5.31 -8.58 -3.61
N GLN A 433 -5.24 -8.10 -2.37
CA GLN A 433 -6.35 -7.49 -1.62
C GLN A 433 -7.65 -8.30 -1.67
N VAL A 434 -7.55 -9.58 -1.33
CA VAL A 434 -8.69 -10.52 -1.33
C VAL A 434 -8.73 -11.36 -0.07
N ALA A 435 -9.92 -11.78 0.32
CA ALA A 435 -10.15 -12.83 1.30
C ALA A 435 -10.65 -14.09 0.59
N LEU A 436 -10.05 -15.23 0.91
CA LEU A 436 -10.41 -16.55 0.41
C LEU A 436 -10.93 -17.39 1.57
N THR A 437 -12.17 -17.87 1.47
CA THR A 437 -12.86 -18.56 2.55
C THR A 437 -13.59 -19.78 2.04
N ASP A 438 -13.98 -20.69 2.95
CA ASP A 438 -14.71 -21.92 2.62
C ASP A 438 -14.03 -22.72 1.50
N ILE A 439 -12.69 -22.93 1.65
CA ILE A 439 -11.88 -23.56 0.63
C ILE A 439 -12.01 -25.08 0.72
N ARG A 440 -12.63 -25.70 -0.27
CA ARG A 440 -12.98 -27.12 -0.33
C ARG A 440 -12.22 -27.83 -1.45
N ILE A 441 -11.79 -29.06 -1.14
CA ILE A 441 -11.03 -29.91 -2.06
C ILE A 441 -11.96 -31.07 -2.50
N ASN A 442 -12.36 -31.07 -3.75
CA ASN A 442 -13.13 -32.14 -4.36
C ASN A 442 -12.21 -32.98 -5.26
N LYS A 443 -12.25 -34.28 -5.12
CA LYS A 443 -11.45 -35.25 -5.92
C LYS A 443 -12.34 -36.01 -6.88
#